data_6582641aabff34669a86fc65a880e232
#
_entry.id   6582641aabff34669a86fc65a880e232
#
_cell.length_a   1.000
_cell.length_b   1.000
_cell.length_c   1.000
_cell.angle_alpha   90.00
_cell.angle_beta   90.00
_cell.angle_gamma   90.00
#
_symmetry.space_group_name_H-M   'P 1'
#
loop_
_entity.id
_entity.type
_entity.pdbx_description
1 polymer ?
#
loop_
_entity_poly.entity_id
_entity_poly.type
_entity_poly.pdbx_seq_one_letter_code
_entity_poly.pdbx_strand_id
1 'polypeptide(L)'
;MITKSLYKEFQNIVGNDHLLTDPEDLVTYSYDAAPLESVSPAAVLMPATSKQLGKIILLCHENKLPITVRGAGTNLSGGTIPTTNGIVLLTGLLNKIVEINEPDMYAIVQPGVVTARLASQVEAKGLFYPPDPGSQAVSTLGGNVMENAGGLRGLKYGVTKDYVMGLNFFDAKGSYIKAGSKTVKCATGYNITGLMIGYEGTLGLLD
;
A
#
# COMPACT_ATOMS: atom_id res chain seq x y z
N MET A 1 9.02 16.88 -15.99
CA MET A 1 10.29 16.10 -15.88
C MET A 1 10.90 16.34 -14.52
N ILE A 2 11.33 15.29 -13.85
CA ILE A 2 12.01 15.39 -12.55
C ILE A 2 13.39 16.06 -12.75
N THR A 3 13.70 17.09 -11.96
CA THR A 3 14.97 17.78 -12.05
C THR A 3 16.08 17.00 -11.33
N LYS A 4 17.36 17.26 -11.69
CA LYS A 4 18.50 16.64 -11.00
C LYS A 4 18.51 16.95 -9.48
N SER A 5 18.08 18.16 -9.09
CA SER A 5 17.95 18.55 -7.68
C SER A 5 16.95 17.64 -6.95
N LEU A 6 15.80 17.41 -7.55
CA LEU A 6 14.73 16.60 -6.96
C LEU A 6 15.12 15.12 -6.84
N TYR A 7 15.83 14.57 -7.81
CA TYR A 7 16.43 13.24 -7.69
C TYR A 7 17.37 13.14 -6.47
N LYS A 8 18.20 14.16 -6.25
CA LYS A 8 19.11 14.21 -5.10
C LYS A 8 18.35 14.29 -3.77
N GLU A 9 17.23 14.99 -3.74
CA GLU A 9 16.38 15.07 -2.54
C GLU A 9 15.72 13.69 -2.25
N PHE A 10 15.19 13.00 -3.25
CA PHE A 10 14.71 11.63 -3.09
C PHE A 10 15.81 10.70 -2.60
N GLN A 11 16.99 10.78 -3.19
CA GLN A 11 18.15 9.98 -2.78
C GLN A 11 18.53 10.23 -1.32
N ASN A 12 18.47 11.48 -0.86
CA ASN A 12 18.71 11.83 0.55
C ASN A 12 17.64 11.27 1.50
N ILE A 13 16.42 11.04 1.00
CA ILE A 13 15.33 10.49 1.82
C ILE A 13 15.44 8.97 1.94
N VAL A 14 15.60 8.25 0.82
CA VAL A 14 15.53 6.78 0.80
C VAL A 14 16.89 6.10 0.74
N GLY A 15 17.96 6.79 0.34
CA GLY A 15 19.28 6.22 0.06
C GLY A 15 19.40 5.74 -1.40
N ASN A 16 20.64 5.46 -1.82
CA ASN A 16 20.94 5.06 -3.20
C ASN A 16 20.25 3.75 -3.60
N ASP A 17 20.29 2.76 -2.72
CA ASP A 17 19.80 1.40 -2.99
C ASP A 17 18.26 1.32 -3.07
N HIS A 18 17.57 2.39 -2.68
CA HIS A 18 16.10 2.44 -2.62
C HIS A 18 15.49 3.49 -3.57
N LEU A 19 16.29 3.98 -4.52
CA LEU A 19 15.88 4.85 -5.62
C LEU A 19 16.33 4.25 -6.93
N LEU A 20 15.37 3.78 -7.76
CA LEU A 20 15.64 3.25 -9.08
C LEU A 20 15.35 4.33 -10.14
N THR A 21 16.29 4.51 -11.06
CA THR A 21 16.21 5.48 -12.15
C THR A 21 16.64 4.90 -13.49
N ASP A 22 17.29 3.74 -13.48
CA ASP A 22 17.78 3.11 -14.69
C ASP A 22 16.62 2.50 -15.52
N PRO A 23 16.54 2.74 -16.83
CA PRO A 23 15.43 2.29 -17.66
C PRO A 23 15.14 0.79 -17.57
N GLU A 24 16.17 -0.04 -17.39
CA GLU A 24 16.07 -1.49 -17.27
C GLU A 24 15.33 -1.89 -15.99
N ASP A 25 15.57 -1.19 -14.88
CA ASP A 25 14.87 -1.41 -13.62
C ASP A 25 13.44 -0.90 -13.68
N LEU A 26 13.21 0.27 -14.30
CA LEU A 26 11.91 0.92 -14.36
C LEU A 26 10.87 0.12 -15.14
N VAL A 27 11.30 -0.66 -16.13
CA VAL A 27 10.41 -1.49 -16.97
C VAL A 27 9.56 -2.44 -16.13
N THR A 28 10.11 -2.99 -15.04
CA THR A 28 9.42 -3.91 -14.12
C THR A 28 8.22 -3.25 -13.43
N TYR A 29 8.22 -1.94 -13.33
CA TYR A 29 7.21 -1.15 -12.63
C TYR A 29 6.30 -0.36 -13.59
N SER A 30 6.40 -0.61 -14.90
CA SER A 30 5.62 0.08 -15.92
C SER A 30 4.24 -0.55 -16.19
N TYR A 31 3.96 -1.74 -15.67
CA TYR A 31 2.75 -2.53 -15.92
C TYR A 31 2.27 -3.23 -14.63
N ASP A 32 1.06 -3.74 -14.63
CA ASP A 32 0.52 -4.65 -13.62
C ASP A 32 -0.06 -5.91 -14.29
N ALA A 33 -0.96 -6.62 -13.63
CA ALA A 33 -1.57 -7.82 -14.23
C ALA A 33 -2.74 -7.51 -15.18
N ALA A 34 -3.12 -6.23 -15.36
CA ALA A 34 -4.12 -5.84 -16.34
C ALA A 34 -3.54 -5.84 -17.76
N PRO A 35 -4.30 -6.23 -18.79
CA PRO A 35 -3.86 -6.20 -20.19
C PRO A 35 -3.95 -4.77 -20.78
N LEU A 36 -3.28 -3.82 -20.14
CA LEU A 36 -3.25 -2.41 -20.52
C LEU A 36 -1.87 -2.00 -21.04
N GLU A 37 -1.79 -0.84 -21.69
CA GLU A 37 -0.52 -0.28 -22.14
C GLU A 37 0.39 0.06 -20.96
N SER A 38 1.65 -0.32 -21.06
CA SER A 38 2.66 -0.01 -20.07
C SER A 38 3.09 1.45 -20.15
N VAL A 39 3.32 2.07 -18.98
CA VAL A 39 3.87 3.44 -18.90
C VAL A 39 5.08 3.41 -17.99
N SER A 40 6.26 3.79 -18.49
CA SER A 40 7.46 3.83 -17.66
C SER A 40 7.40 4.98 -16.66
N PRO A 41 7.63 4.72 -15.36
CA PRO A 41 7.75 5.78 -14.36
C PRO A 41 9.03 6.59 -14.58
N ALA A 42 9.07 7.80 -14.02
CA ALA A 42 10.29 8.60 -14.01
C ALA A 42 11.30 8.12 -12.92
N ALA A 43 10.81 7.51 -11.87
CA ALA A 43 11.60 6.87 -10.81
C ALA A 43 10.74 5.90 -10.00
N VAL A 44 11.40 4.96 -9.31
CA VAL A 44 10.80 4.11 -8.28
C VAL A 44 11.46 4.41 -6.94
N LEU A 45 10.65 4.67 -5.90
CA LEU A 45 11.11 4.92 -4.55
C LEU A 45 10.61 3.85 -3.58
N MET A 46 11.49 3.36 -2.72
CA MET A 46 11.22 2.31 -1.75
C MET A 46 11.40 2.84 -0.32
N PRO A 47 10.39 3.50 0.28
CA PRO A 47 10.49 3.94 1.66
C PRO A 47 10.51 2.73 2.60
N ALA A 48 11.42 2.75 3.58
CA ALA A 48 11.54 1.73 4.63
C ALA A 48 10.89 2.17 5.94
N THR A 49 10.46 3.42 6.05
CA THR A 49 9.85 3.98 7.26
C THR A 49 8.70 4.94 6.91
N SER A 50 7.72 5.05 7.83
CA SER A 50 6.65 6.04 7.80
C SER A 50 7.18 7.47 7.60
N LYS A 51 8.27 7.83 8.26
CA LYS A 51 8.91 9.15 8.12
C LYS A 51 9.42 9.42 6.71
N GLN A 52 10.01 8.42 6.04
CA GLN A 52 10.43 8.54 4.64
C GLN A 52 9.21 8.67 3.72
N LEU A 53 8.17 7.85 3.96
CA LEU A 53 6.91 7.90 3.21
C LEU A 53 6.31 9.31 3.24
N GLY A 54 6.11 9.90 4.42
CA GLY A 54 5.55 11.25 4.57
C GLY A 54 6.40 12.33 3.89
N LYS A 55 7.74 12.23 3.96
CA LYS A 55 8.63 13.18 3.28
C LYS A 55 8.53 13.10 1.76
N ILE A 56 8.44 11.89 1.20
CA ILE A 56 8.29 11.69 -0.25
C ILE A 56 6.97 12.31 -0.71
N ILE A 57 5.86 12.05 0.00
CA ILE A 57 4.54 12.57 -0.36
C ILE A 57 4.56 14.10 -0.37
N LEU A 58 5.09 14.72 0.69
CA LEU A 58 5.19 16.18 0.78
C LEU A 58 6.02 16.75 -0.38
N LEU A 59 7.19 16.16 -0.65
CA LEU A 59 8.06 16.60 -1.74
C LEU A 59 7.39 16.48 -3.12
N CYS A 60 6.65 15.39 -3.35
CA CYS A 60 5.87 15.21 -4.57
C CYS A 60 4.73 16.21 -4.68
N HIS A 61 4.03 16.49 -3.58
CA HIS A 61 2.96 17.48 -3.53
C HIS A 61 3.47 18.89 -3.92
N GLU A 62 4.56 19.33 -3.29
CA GLU A 62 5.18 20.63 -3.55
C GLU A 62 5.66 20.78 -5.00
N ASN A 63 6.11 19.69 -5.61
CA ASN A 63 6.59 19.66 -6.99
C ASN A 63 5.53 19.22 -8.01
N LYS A 64 4.28 18.99 -7.60
CA LYS A 64 3.17 18.53 -8.45
C LYS A 64 3.51 17.25 -9.23
N LEU A 65 4.24 16.33 -8.59
CA LEU A 65 4.59 15.05 -9.17
C LEU A 65 3.49 14.01 -8.87
N PRO A 66 2.97 13.34 -9.89
CA PRO A 66 2.07 12.22 -9.67
C PRO A 66 2.76 11.06 -8.93
N ILE A 67 2.06 10.46 -7.98
CA ILE A 67 2.49 9.26 -7.27
C ILE A 67 1.56 8.11 -7.64
N THR A 68 2.14 6.98 -8.05
CA THR A 68 1.44 5.71 -8.18
C THR A 68 1.95 4.78 -7.10
N VAL A 69 1.07 4.35 -6.20
CA VAL A 69 1.44 3.43 -5.12
C VAL A 69 1.41 2.01 -5.66
N ARG A 70 2.42 1.21 -5.29
CA ARG A 70 2.52 -0.18 -5.71
C ARG A 70 2.88 -1.09 -4.54
N GLY A 71 2.08 -2.13 -4.35
CA GLY A 71 2.45 -3.31 -3.56
C GLY A 71 3.18 -4.32 -4.46
N ALA A 72 2.56 -5.46 -4.72
CA ALA A 72 3.10 -6.49 -5.62
C ALA A 72 2.68 -6.31 -7.10
N GLY A 73 1.76 -5.41 -7.42
CA GLY A 73 1.26 -5.19 -8.80
C GLY A 73 0.42 -6.33 -9.34
N THR A 74 -0.29 -7.03 -8.48
CA THR A 74 -1.15 -8.19 -8.84
C THR A 74 -2.58 -7.82 -9.19
N ASN A 75 -2.93 -6.54 -9.14
CA ASN A 75 -4.24 -6.02 -9.49
C ASN A 75 -4.50 -6.13 -11.00
N LEU A 76 -5.79 -6.24 -11.34
CA LEU A 76 -6.29 -6.31 -12.72
C LEU A 76 -6.99 -5.00 -13.14
N SER A 77 -6.81 -3.92 -12.36
CA SER A 77 -7.49 -2.64 -12.52
C SER A 77 -6.65 -1.60 -13.29
N GLY A 78 -5.34 -1.85 -13.47
CA GLY A 78 -4.41 -0.83 -13.99
C GLY A 78 -3.97 0.17 -12.93
N GLY A 79 -4.41 0.02 -11.68
CA GLY A 79 -4.19 0.98 -10.59
C GLY A 79 -2.72 1.17 -10.19
N THR A 80 -1.82 0.24 -10.57
CA THR A 80 -0.38 0.38 -10.32
C THR A 80 0.43 0.73 -11.57
N ILE A 81 -0.22 0.97 -12.70
CA ILE A 81 0.44 1.52 -13.90
C ILE A 81 0.68 3.01 -13.67
N PRO A 82 1.92 3.50 -13.74
CA PRO A 82 2.21 4.89 -13.43
C PRO A 82 1.68 5.85 -14.50
N THR A 83 1.45 7.08 -14.11
CA THR A 83 1.18 8.16 -15.08
C THR A 83 2.48 8.68 -15.68
N THR A 84 2.43 9.23 -16.88
CA THR A 84 3.59 9.84 -17.56
C THR A 84 4.29 10.86 -16.67
N ASN A 85 5.61 10.74 -16.54
CA ASN A 85 6.45 11.54 -15.64
C ASN A 85 6.14 11.40 -14.14
N GLY A 86 5.30 10.47 -13.74
CA GLY A 86 5.03 10.13 -12.35
C GLY A 86 6.11 9.25 -11.74
N ILE A 87 6.08 9.13 -10.41
CA ILE A 87 6.90 8.17 -9.67
C ILE A 87 6.07 6.97 -9.24
N VAL A 88 6.73 5.82 -9.11
CA VAL A 88 6.17 4.67 -8.39
C VAL A 88 6.70 4.68 -6.96
N LEU A 89 5.80 4.53 -6.00
CA LEU A 89 6.13 4.39 -4.60
C LEU A 89 5.86 2.94 -4.17
N LEU A 90 6.93 2.17 -3.98
CA LEU A 90 6.86 0.75 -3.67
C LEU A 90 6.84 0.52 -2.16
N THR A 91 5.79 -0.12 -1.64
CA THR A 91 5.58 -0.30 -0.20
C THR A 91 6.24 -1.56 0.37
N GLY A 92 6.94 -2.34 -0.43
CA GLY A 92 7.49 -3.65 -0.07
C GLY A 92 8.43 -3.67 1.15
N LEU A 93 9.11 -2.58 1.48
CA LEU A 93 9.96 -2.47 2.67
C LEU A 93 9.17 -2.15 3.95
N LEU A 94 7.95 -1.65 3.84
CA LEU A 94 7.02 -1.46 4.96
C LEU A 94 6.27 -2.78 5.22
N ASN A 95 6.97 -3.79 5.72
CA ASN A 95 6.47 -5.18 5.75
C ASN A 95 6.49 -5.83 7.13
N LYS A 96 6.41 -5.05 8.19
CA LYS A 96 6.39 -5.57 9.56
C LYS A 96 4.99 -5.98 9.98
N ILE A 97 4.85 -7.17 10.58
CA ILE A 97 3.72 -7.51 11.43
C ILE A 97 4.09 -6.97 12.82
N VAL A 98 3.44 -5.88 13.21
CA VAL A 98 3.80 -5.12 14.42
C VAL A 98 3.26 -5.80 15.67
N GLU A 99 2.03 -6.30 15.59
CA GLU A 99 1.32 -6.94 16.71
C GLU A 99 0.33 -7.98 16.18
N ILE A 100 0.23 -9.12 16.85
CA ILE A 100 -0.90 -10.05 16.75
C ILE A 100 -1.44 -10.21 18.16
N ASN A 101 -2.64 -9.70 18.41
CA ASN A 101 -3.31 -9.76 19.70
C ASN A 101 -4.35 -10.89 19.66
N GLU A 102 -4.04 -11.99 20.33
CA GLU A 102 -4.89 -13.18 20.34
C GLU A 102 -6.18 -12.98 21.16
N PRO A 103 -6.13 -12.37 22.37
CA PRO A 103 -7.34 -12.14 23.17
C PRO A 103 -8.40 -11.29 22.47
N ASP A 104 -7.97 -10.23 21.76
CA ASP A 104 -8.87 -9.28 21.11
C ASP A 104 -9.02 -9.56 19.61
N MET A 105 -8.34 -10.59 19.09
CA MET A 105 -8.41 -11.08 17.70
C MET A 105 -8.14 -10.00 16.64
N TYR A 106 -7.12 -9.16 16.85
CA TYR A 106 -6.66 -8.21 15.82
C TYR A 106 -5.17 -8.34 15.54
N ALA A 107 -4.75 -7.86 14.37
CA ALA A 107 -3.34 -7.68 14.03
C ALA A 107 -3.08 -6.24 13.56
N ILE A 108 -1.91 -5.71 13.90
CA ILE A 108 -1.39 -4.45 13.37
C ILE A 108 -0.27 -4.80 12.40
N VAL A 109 -0.40 -4.36 11.17
CA VAL A 109 0.52 -4.70 10.09
C VAL A 109 0.82 -3.50 9.23
N GLN A 110 2.00 -3.47 8.65
CA GLN A 110 2.37 -2.50 7.63
C GLN A 110 1.86 -2.91 6.25
N PRO A 111 1.67 -1.95 5.31
CA PRO A 111 1.00 -2.19 4.03
C PRO A 111 1.73 -3.19 3.11
N GLY A 112 3.05 -3.32 3.21
CA GLY A 112 3.85 -4.25 2.41
C GLY A 112 3.88 -5.70 2.94
N VAL A 113 3.17 -6.02 4.02
CA VAL A 113 3.08 -7.40 4.51
C VAL A 113 2.35 -8.27 3.48
N VAL A 114 2.98 -9.39 3.10
CA VAL A 114 2.38 -10.38 2.19
C VAL A 114 1.21 -11.08 2.87
N THR A 115 0.09 -11.23 2.17
CA THR A 115 -1.16 -11.80 2.68
C THR A 115 -0.97 -13.19 3.28
N ALA A 116 -0.29 -14.09 2.57
CA ALA A 116 -0.02 -15.44 3.05
C ALA A 116 0.85 -15.46 4.32
N ARG A 117 1.75 -14.48 4.48
CA ARG A 117 2.59 -14.37 5.68
C ARG A 117 1.75 -14.03 6.91
N LEU A 118 0.79 -13.08 6.81
CA LEU A 118 -0.13 -12.82 7.91
C LEU A 118 -0.98 -14.05 8.21
N ALA A 119 -1.60 -14.65 7.17
CA ALA A 119 -2.46 -15.83 7.33
C ALA A 119 -1.73 -16.94 8.09
N SER A 120 -0.52 -17.31 7.66
CA SER A 120 0.29 -18.35 8.33
C SER A 120 0.63 -18.01 9.79
N GLN A 121 0.96 -16.75 10.09
CA GLN A 121 1.32 -16.36 11.46
C GLN A 121 0.12 -16.35 12.41
N VAL A 122 -1.08 -15.97 11.95
CA VAL A 122 -2.27 -16.02 12.79
C VAL A 122 -2.78 -17.46 12.95
N GLU A 123 -2.67 -18.30 11.91
CA GLU A 123 -3.00 -19.73 11.99
C GLU A 123 -2.13 -20.48 13.00
N ALA A 124 -0.85 -20.17 13.08
CA ALA A 124 0.06 -20.72 14.09
C ALA A 124 -0.35 -20.38 15.55
N LYS A 125 -1.24 -19.38 15.72
CA LYS A 125 -1.80 -18.96 17.00
C LYS A 125 -3.27 -19.39 17.19
N GLY A 126 -3.78 -20.26 16.34
CA GLY A 126 -5.17 -20.75 16.39
C GLY A 126 -6.19 -19.73 15.90
N LEU A 127 -5.77 -18.65 15.24
CA LEU A 127 -6.63 -17.64 14.65
C LEU A 127 -6.77 -17.87 13.13
N PHE A 128 -7.68 -17.15 12.50
CA PHE A 128 -7.96 -17.29 11.08
C PHE A 128 -8.09 -15.92 10.41
N TYR A 129 -7.37 -15.70 9.30
CA TYR A 129 -7.51 -14.52 8.44
C TYR A 129 -8.34 -14.91 7.21
N PRO A 130 -9.62 -14.49 7.13
CA PRO A 130 -10.53 -14.99 6.11
C PRO A 130 -10.27 -14.54 4.66
N PRO A 131 -9.87 -13.29 4.36
CA PRO A 131 -9.63 -12.87 2.97
C PRO A 131 -8.54 -13.71 2.28
N ASP A 132 -8.87 -14.29 1.12
CA ASP A 132 -8.00 -15.21 0.40
C ASP A 132 -7.91 -14.86 -1.11
N PRO A 133 -7.42 -13.67 -1.47
CA PRO A 133 -7.26 -13.33 -2.89
C PRO A 133 -6.41 -14.39 -3.60
N GLY A 134 -6.73 -14.69 -4.85
CA GLY A 134 -5.98 -15.68 -5.64
C GLY A 134 -4.49 -15.41 -5.72
N SER A 135 -4.09 -14.15 -5.53
CA SER A 135 -2.70 -13.68 -5.47
C SER A 135 -2.09 -13.68 -4.06
N GLN A 136 -2.72 -14.30 -3.05
CA GLN A 136 -2.33 -14.21 -1.63
C GLN A 136 -0.85 -14.55 -1.35
N ALA A 137 -0.24 -15.40 -2.20
CA ALA A 137 1.17 -15.77 -2.05
C ALA A 137 2.13 -14.58 -2.24
N VAL A 138 1.71 -13.52 -2.96
CA VAL A 138 2.53 -12.36 -3.29
C VAL A 138 1.82 -11.03 -3.01
N SER A 139 0.49 -10.97 -3.02
CA SER A 139 -0.27 -9.75 -2.75
C SER A 139 0.03 -9.20 -1.36
N THR A 140 0.01 -7.87 -1.23
CA THR A 140 0.28 -7.19 0.02
C THR A 140 -1.02 -6.74 0.69
N LEU A 141 -1.02 -6.61 2.01
CA LEU A 141 -2.20 -6.19 2.76
C LEU A 141 -2.64 -4.76 2.40
N GLY A 142 -1.69 -3.85 2.14
CA GLY A 142 -2.01 -2.53 1.62
C GLY A 142 -2.71 -2.58 0.27
N GLY A 143 -2.23 -3.44 -0.66
CA GLY A 143 -2.89 -3.69 -1.94
C GLY A 143 -4.29 -4.28 -1.76
N ASN A 144 -4.45 -5.24 -0.85
CA ASN A 144 -5.77 -5.82 -0.55
C ASN A 144 -6.78 -4.77 -0.04
N VAL A 145 -6.31 -3.83 0.80
CA VAL A 145 -7.15 -2.71 1.27
C VAL A 145 -7.50 -1.78 0.12
N MET A 146 -6.52 -1.39 -0.70
CA MET A 146 -6.73 -0.45 -1.81
C MET A 146 -7.70 -0.99 -2.86
N GLU A 147 -7.64 -2.29 -3.16
CA GLU A 147 -8.52 -2.97 -4.13
C GLU A 147 -9.79 -3.54 -3.48
N ASN A 148 -9.93 -3.50 -2.16
CA ASN A 148 -10.94 -4.25 -1.41
C ASN A 148 -10.96 -5.73 -1.83
N ALA A 149 -9.80 -6.36 -1.84
CA ALA A 149 -9.60 -7.69 -2.41
C ALA A 149 -10.47 -8.74 -1.73
N GLY A 150 -11.09 -9.58 -2.56
CA GLY A 150 -11.81 -10.79 -2.16
C GLY A 150 -11.13 -12.04 -2.72
N GLY A 151 -11.78 -13.20 -2.53
CA GLY A 151 -11.27 -14.47 -3.02
C GLY A 151 -12.35 -15.54 -2.99
N LEU A 152 -11.96 -16.81 -3.12
CA LEU A 152 -12.89 -17.95 -3.16
C LEU A 152 -13.78 -18.07 -1.91
N ARG A 153 -13.28 -17.61 -0.76
CA ARG A 153 -14.02 -17.61 0.51
C ARG A 153 -14.97 -16.43 0.66
N GLY A 154 -14.95 -15.47 -0.27
CA GLY A 154 -15.67 -14.19 -0.18
C GLY A 154 -17.18 -14.34 -0.04
N LEU A 155 -17.79 -15.36 -0.65
CA LEU A 155 -19.22 -15.61 -0.53
C LEU A 155 -19.63 -15.89 0.94
N LYS A 156 -18.82 -16.62 1.70
CA LYS A 156 -19.13 -16.98 3.09
C LYS A 156 -18.60 -15.95 4.09
N TYR A 157 -17.39 -15.45 3.87
CA TYR A 157 -16.65 -14.67 4.86
C TYR A 157 -16.57 -13.19 4.52
N GLY A 158 -17.02 -12.77 3.34
CA GLY A 158 -16.85 -11.38 2.90
C GLY A 158 -15.49 -11.12 2.28
N VAL A 159 -15.12 -9.84 2.21
CA VAL A 159 -13.91 -9.35 1.55
C VAL A 159 -13.06 -8.53 2.51
N THR A 160 -11.97 -7.93 2.06
CA THR A 160 -11.02 -7.19 2.91
C THR A 160 -11.70 -6.14 3.79
N LYS A 161 -12.68 -5.38 3.28
CA LYS A 161 -13.38 -4.34 4.05
C LYS A 161 -14.05 -4.85 5.32
N ASP A 162 -14.44 -6.12 5.35
CA ASP A 162 -15.18 -6.71 6.46
C ASP A 162 -14.25 -7.01 7.66
N TYR A 163 -12.92 -6.90 7.46
CA TYR A 163 -11.89 -7.21 8.45
C TYR A 163 -11.00 -6.04 8.84
N VAL A 164 -11.10 -4.90 8.15
CA VAL A 164 -10.29 -3.72 8.45
C VAL A 164 -10.97 -2.87 9.52
N MET A 165 -10.38 -2.82 10.70
CA MET A 165 -10.89 -2.08 11.87
C MET A 165 -10.40 -0.64 11.90
N GLY A 166 -9.22 -0.37 11.38
CA GLY A 166 -8.63 0.95 11.34
C GLY A 166 -7.45 1.03 10.38
N LEU A 167 -7.11 2.24 9.98
CA LEU A 167 -6.03 2.53 9.04
C LEU A 167 -5.23 3.75 9.51
N ASN A 168 -3.93 3.67 9.28
CA ASN A 168 -3.05 4.83 9.30
C ASN A 168 -2.67 5.16 7.84
N PHE A 169 -2.71 6.43 7.48
CA PHE A 169 -2.38 6.84 6.12
C PHE A 169 -1.94 8.31 6.07
N PHE A 170 -1.29 8.66 4.99
CA PHE A 170 -0.96 10.03 4.65
C PHE A 170 -1.92 10.54 3.57
N ASP A 171 -2.43 11.76 3.72
CA ASP A 171 -3.16 12.46 2.67
C ASP A 171 -2.20 12.93 1.55
N ALA A 172 -2.74 13.51 0.50
CA ALA A 172 -1.94 14.04 -0.62
C ALA A 172 -1.00 15.20 -0.26
N LYS A 173 -1.14 15.80 0.92
CA LYS A 173 -0.28 16.87 1.45
C LYS A 173 0.78 16.35 2.42
N GLY A 174 0.80 15.03 2.68
CA GLY A 174 1.70 14.42 3.64
C GLY A 174 1.24 14.54 5.10
N SER A 175 -0.03 14.91 5.35
CA SER A 175 -0.59 14.91 6.70
C SER A 175 -0.89 13.48 7.14
N TYR A 176 -0.42 13.09 8.33
CA TYR A 176 -0.65 11.77 8.88
C TYR A 176 -2.01 11.67 9.55
N ILE A 177 -2.83 10.74 9.12
CA ILE A 177 -4.20 10.53 9.58
C ILE A 177 -4.35 9.13 10.16
N LYS A 178 -5.06 9.04 11.29
CA LYS A 178 -5.48 7.77 11.90
C LYS A 178 -6.99 7.68 11.83
N ALA A 179 -7.51 6.59 11.29
CA ALA A 179 -8.94 6.32 11.16
C ALA A 179 -9.29 4.96 11.76
N GLY A 180 -10.49 4.87 12.34
CA GLY A 180 -10.98 3.65 12.98
C GLY A 180 -10.38 3.42 14.38
N SER A 181 -10.44 2.18 14.85
CA SER A 181 -9.99 1.78 16.19
C SER A 181 -9.55 0.32 16.21
N LYS A 182 -9.09 -0.16 17.38
CA LYS A 182 -8.80 -1.58 17.61
C LYS A 182 -10.04 -2.37 18.10
N THR A 183 -11.22 -1.75 18.08
CA THR A 183 -12.46 -2.38 18.55
C THR A 183 -13.43 -2.58 17.39
N VAL A 184 -14.18 -3.68 17.40
CA VAL A 184 -15.18 -4.00 16.38
C VAL A 184 -16.27 -2.93 16.29
N LYS A 185 -16.66 -2.35 17.44
CA LYS A 185 -17.63 -1.24 17.48
C LYS A 185 -16.92 0.10 17.62
N CYS A 186 -17.03 0.93 16.61
CA CYS A 186 -16.64 2.34 16.65
C CYS A 186 -17.79 3.18 16.07
N ALA A 187 -18.50 3.91 16.93
CA ALA A 187 -19.68 4.70 16.56
C ALA A 187 -19.41 6.21 16.51
N THR A 188 -18.15 6.64 16.63
CA THR A 188 -17.76 8.05 16.69
C THR A 188 -17.32 8.57 15.33
N GLY A 189 -17.98 9.61 14.84
CA GLY A 189 -17.63 10.33 13.62
C GLY A 189 -17.98 9.57 12.32
N TYR A 190 -17.41 10.04 11.23
CA TYR A 190 -17.57 9.40 9.92
C TYR A 190 -16.75 8.11 9.81
N ASN A 191 -17.23 7.16 9.02
CA ASN A 191 -16.48 5.95 8.71
C ASN A 191 -15.39 6.20 7.65
N ILE A 192 -14.33 6.89 8.06
CA ILE A 192 -13.18 7.16 7.20
C ILE A 192 -12.46 5.86 6.81
N THR A 193 -12.39 4.88 7.72
CA THR A 193 -11.82 3.55 7.40
C THR A 193 -12.53 2.93 6.21
N GLY A 194 -13.87 2.91 6.22
CA GLY A 194 -14.67 2.37 5.11
C GLY A 194 -14.49 3.16 3.79
N LEU A 195 -14.32 4.49 3.88
CA LEU A 195 -14.04 5.34 2.71
C LEU A 195 -12.68 4.99 2.07
N MET A 196 -11.70 4.64 2.90
CA MET A 196 -10.33 4.33 2.48
C MET A 196 -10.14 2.87 2.05
N ILE A 197 -11.20 2.09 1.89
CA ILE A 197 -11.12 0.71 1.39
C ILE A 197 -11.71 0.65 -0.02
N GLY A 198 -10.96 0.12 -0.98
CA GLY A 198 -11.34 0.10 -2.39
C GLY A 198 -11.16 1.45 -3.09
N TYR A 199 -10.31 2.34 -2.55
CA TYR A 199 -10.04 3.67 -3.12
C TYR A 199 -8.89 3.70 -4.14
N GLU A 200 -8.20 2.58 -4.34
CA GLU A 200 -7.15 2.37 -5.35
C GLU A 200 -6.03 3.42 -5.32
N GLY A 201 -5.63 3.88 -4.12
CA GLY A 201 -4.55 4.86 -3.94
C GLY A 201 -4.92 6.33 -4.25
N THR A 202 -6.19 6.63 -4.55
CA THR A 202 -6.62 7.96 -5.02
C THR A 202 -6.83 8.99 -3.90
N LEU A 203 -6.98 8.56 -2.64
CA LEU A 203 -7.28 9.43 -1.49
C LEU A 203 -6.11 9.59 -0.51
N GLY A 204 -5.05 8.83 -0.67
CA GLY A 204 -3.89 8.87 0.22
C GLY A 204 -3.03 7.62 0.11
N LEU A 205 -2.05 7.46 1.01
CA LEU A 205 -1.10 6.34 1.02
C LEU A 205 -1.08 5.69 2.40
N LEU A 206 -1.28 4.38 2.44
CA LEU A 206 -1.27 3.59 3.68
C LEU A 206 0.13 3.49 4.28
N ASP A 207 0.18 3.49 5.65
CA ASP A 207 1.39 3.40 6.46
C ASP A 207 1.39 2.13 7.33
#